data_ed739b218952aab12919366194c2524d
#
_entry.id   ed739b218952aab12919366194c2524d
#
_cell.length_a   1.000
_cell.length_b   1.000
_cell.length_c   1.000
_cell.angle_alpha   90.00
_cell.angle_beta   90.00
_cell.angle_gamma   90.00
#
_symmetry.space_group_name_H-M   'P 1'
#
loop_
_entity.id
_entity.type
_entity.pdbx_description
1 polymer ?
#
loop_
_entity_poly.entity_id
_entity_poly.type
_entity_poly.pdbx_seq_one_letter_code
_entity_poly.pdbx_strand_id
1 'polypeptide(L)'
;GSAKQGWMSHKWNEPTDSLVPLLDAIIDEIPEPAVVEGTPQMLITSLEYSSYTGRIAVGKVTRGSLRAGQNVTLAKRDGTTMQKTRIKDLMVFEGLGKKKVDEVPCGEICAIMGIEGFEIGDTICDYENPEPLPPIAIDEPTMSMLFTINNSPFFGKDGKYVTSRHIKERLDRELEKNLALRVTPGPSADSFNVFGRGVLHLSVLIETMRREGYELQVGQPRVIVKEIDGKKCEPVEELTVDCPETCSGTVIELATKRKGTLRNMTSNGDRVRLEFDIPSRGIIGLRSNMLTATAGEAIMTHRLKDFEPWVGEIEMRTNGSIISGETGTAY
;
A
#
# COMPACT_ATOMS: atom_id res chain seq x y z
N GLY A 1 30.25 -6.64 -10.65
CA GLY A 1 29.65 -6.98 -11.94
C GLY A 1 28.88 -5.87 -12.59
N SER A 2 28.38 -6.09 -13.78
CA SER A 2 27.55 -5.17 -14.54
C SER A 2 26.37 -5.91 -15.18
N ALA A 3 25.19 -5.72 -14.68
CA ALA A 3 23.98 -6.33 -15.26
C ALA A 3 23.74 -5.86 -16.71
N LYS A 4 24.02 -4.58 -17.00
CA LYS A 4 23.90 -4.02 -18.35
C LYS A 4 24.83 -4.68 -19.37
N GLN A 5 26.03 -5.09 -18.95
CA GLN A 5 27.04 -5.73 -19.80
C GLN A 5 27.01 -7.27 -19.71
N GLY A 6 26.17 -7.83 -18.83
CA GLY A 6 25.98 -9.28 -18.73
C GLY A 6 27.14 -10.04 -18.08
N TRP A 7 27.90 -9.42 -17.17
CA TRP A 7 29.00 -10.08 -16.50
C TRP A 7 29.01 -9.89 -14.98
N MET A 8 29.57 -10.86 -14.26
CA MET A 8 29.84 -10.89 -12.85
C MET A 8 31.20 -11.50 -12.55
N SER A 9 31.88 -11.03 -11.50
CA SER A 9 33.18 -11.55 -11.08
C SER A 9 33.29 -11.56 -9.56
N HIS A 10 34.07 -12.50 -9.02
CA HIS A 10 34.44 -12.53 -7.60
C HIS A 10 35.39 -11.39 -7.22
N LYS A 11 36.06 -10.79 -8.20
CA LYS A 11 36.94 -9.65 -8.00
C LYS A 11 36.35 -8.40 -8.62
N TRP A 12 36.34 -7.29 -7.89
CA TRP A 12 35.69 -6.05 -8.30
C TRP A 12 36.34 -5.40 -9.56
N ASN A 13 37.61 -5.66 -9.80
CA ASN A 13 38.42 -5.06 -10.85
C ASN A 13 38.74 -6.01 -12.03
N GLU A 14 38.22 -7.21 -12.06
CA GLU A 14 38.43 -8.21 -13.11
C GLU A 14 37.10 -8.55 -13.79
N PRO A 15 36.74 -7.85 -14.89
CA PRO A 15 35.55 -8.19 -15.66
C PRO A 15 35.63 -9.59 -16.26
N THR A 16 34.50 -10.26 -16.35
CA THR A 16 34.32 -11.53 -17.06
C THR A 16 33.34 -11.34 -18.23
N ASP A 17 33.04 -12.36 -18.96
CA ASP A 17 32.04 -12.40 -20.03
C ASP A 17 30.78 -13.19 -19.66
N SER A 18 30.63 -13.51 -18.38
CA SER A 18 29.62 -14.44 -17.91
C SER A 18 28.96 -14.00 -16.60
N LEU A 19 27.67 -14.39 -16.40
CA LEU A 19 26.93 -14.28 -15.16
C LEU A 19 27.07 -15.52 -14.28
N VAL A 20 27.75 -16.57 -14.73
CA VAL A 20 27.91 -17.83 -13.97
C VAL A 20 28.44 -17.58 -12.56
N PRO A 21 29.43 -16.72 -12.29
CA PRO A 21 29.90 -16.47 -10.92
C PRO A 21 28.81 -15.94 -9.97
N LEU A 22 27.80 -15.24 -10.50
CA LEU A 22 26.63 -14.83 -9.69
C LEU A 22 25.72 -16.02 -9.39
N LEU A 23 25.47 -16.87 -10.37
CA LEU A 23 24.61 -18.04 -10.22
C LEU A 23 25.24 -19.06 -9.24
N ASP A 24 26.53 -19.27 -9.35
CA ASP A 24 27.29 -20.12 -8.41
C ASP A 24 27.21 -19.55 -6.99
N ALA A 25 27.44 -18.24 -6.82
CA ALA A 25 27.32 -17.60 -5.51
C ALA A 25 25.89 -17.69 -4.93
N ILE A 26 24.85 -17.66 -5.74
CA ILE A 26 23.47 -17.86 -5.29
C ILE A 26 23.29 -19.32 -4.78
N ILE A 27 23.83 -20.29 -5.49
CA ILE A 27 23.74 -21.71 -5.09
C ILE A 27 24.53 -21.97 -3.79
N ASP A 28 25.71 -21.36 -3.66
CA ASP A 28 26.61 -21.61 -2.54
C ASP A 28 26.20 -20.86 -1.26
N GLU A 29 25.70 -19.60 -1.40
CA GLU A 29 25.49 -18.71 -0.26
C GLU A 29 24.01 -18.59 0.17
N ILE A 30 23.05 -18.86 -0.72
CA ILE A 30 21.63 -18.77 -0.38
C ILE A 30 21.11 -20.12 0.07
N PRO A 31 20.67 -20.25 1.32
CA PRO A 31 20.11 -21.53 1.81
C PRO A 31 18.82 -21.87 1.06
N GLU A 32 18.61 -23.16 0.83
CA GLU A 32 17.37 -23.66 0.29
C GLU A 32 16.18 -23.35 1.24
N PRO A 33 14.96 -23.22 0.73
CA PRO A 33 13.78 -23.02 1.58
C PRO A 33 13.62 -24.15 2.60
N ALA A 34 13.48 -23.79 3.88
CA ALA A 34 13.27 -24.78 4.92
C ALA A 34 11.94 -25.50 4.71
N VAL A 35 11.99 -26.83 4.64
CA VAL A 35 10.79 -27.67 4.64
C VAL A 35 10.46 -28.04 6.08
N VAL A 36 9.32 -27.57 6.56
CA VAL A 36 8.83 -27.87 7.91
C VAL A 36 7.71 -28.89 7.81
N GLU A 37 7.96 -30.08 8.31
CA GLU A 37 6.95 -31.12 8.39
C GLU A 37 5.99 -30.89 9.55
N GLY A 38 4.77 -31.43 9.45
CA GLY A 38 3.74 -31.35 10.50
C GLY A 38 2.35 -31.02 9.95
N THR A 39 1.49 -30.56 10.84
CA THR A 39 0.13 -30.16 10.49
C THR A 39 0.13 -28.96 9.56
N PRO A 40 -0.84 -28.85 8.63
CA PRO A 40 -0.87 -27.80 7.62
C PRO A 40 -0.99 -26.41 8.25
N GLN A 41 -0.23 -25.47 7.73
CA GLN A 41 -0.25 -24.09 8.18
C GLN A 41 0.09 -23.13 7.02
N MET A 42 -0.79 -22.15 6.78
CA MET A 42 -0.61 -21.14 5.74
C MET A 42 -1.13 -19.80 6.22
N LEU A 43 -0.31 -18.76 6.17
CA LEU A 43 -0.73 -17.39 6.41
C LEU A 43 -1.30 -16.78 5.13
N ILE A 44 -2.50 -16.20 5.21
CA ILE A 44 -3.10 -15.46 4.09
C ILE A 44 -2.43 -14.10 4.00
N THR A 45 -1.69 -13.87 2.91
CA THR A 45 -0.90 -12.65 2.69
C THR A 45 -1.50 -11.75 1.62
N SER A 46 -2.36 -12.28 0.75
CA SER A 46 -2.99 -11.52 -0.33
C SER A 46 -4.39 -12.04 -0.61
N LEU A 47 -5.20 -11.18 -1.20
CA LEU A 47 -6.55 -11.47 -1.66
C LEU A 47 -6.65 -11.21 -3.15
N GLU A 48 -7.30 -12.14 -3.85
CA GLU A 48 -7.75 -11.91 -5.21
C GLU A 48 -9.26 -12.06 -5.28
N TYR A 49 -9.84 -11.48 -6.30
CA TYR A 49 -11.26 -11.59 -6.56
C TYR A 49 -11.49 -12.01 -8.01
N SER A 50 -12.34 -13.00 -8.20
CA SER A 50 -12.84 -13.41 -9.49
C SER A 50 -14.35 -13.33 -9.50
N SER A 51 -14.93 -12.74 -10.55
CA SER A 51 -16.38 -12.70 -10.72
C SER A 51 -17.03 -14.09 -10.79
N TYR A 52 -16.24 -15.12 -11.05
CA TYR A 52 -16.69 -16.51 -11.22
C TYR A 52 -16.62 -17.31 -9.90
N THR A 53 -15.57 -17.13 -9.13
CA THR A 53 -15.25 -17.94 -7.96
C THR A 53 -15.32 -17.18 -6.65
N GLY A 54 -15.57 -15.87 -6.71
CA GLY A 54 -15.56 -14.98 -5.54
C GLY A 54 -14.14 -14.68 -5.05
N ARG A 55 -13.99 -14.56 -3.74
CA ARG A 55 -12.71 -14.26 -3.07
C ARG A 55 -11.79 -15.47 -3.08
N ILE A 56 -10.53 -15.22 -3.33
CA ILE A 56 -9.45 -16.22 -3.41
C ILE A 56 -8.39 -15.83 -2.38
N ALA A 57 -8.10 -16.73 -1.46
CA ALA A 57 -7.03 -16.54 -0.48
C ALA A 57 -5.69 -16.96 -1.08
N VAL A 58 -4.68 -16.07 -1.00
CA VAL A 58 -3.33 -16.35 -1.47
C VAL A 58 -2.35 -16.29 -0.31
N GLY A 59 -1.47 -17.27 -0.22
CA GLY A 59 -0.45 -17.34 0.82
C GLY A 59 0.61 -18.39 0.55
N LYS A 60 1.64 -18.40 1.40
CA LYS A 60 2.68 -19.41 1.39
C LYS A 60 2.37 -20.48 2.43
N VAL A 61 2.46 -21.74 2.03
CA VAL A 61 2.40 -22.86 2.99
C VAL A 61 3.69 -22.88 3.80
N THR A 62 3.58 -22.64 5.09
CA THR A 62 4.72 -22.52 6.01
C THR A 62 5.10 -23.82 6.69
N ARG A 63 4.15 -24.78 6.78
CA ARG A 63 4.34 -26.09 7.39
C ARG A 63 3.38 -27.10 6.77
N GLY A 64 3.83 -28.37 6.66
CA GLY A 64 3.04 -29.47 6.15
C GLY A 64 2.63 -29.32 4.68
N SER A 65 1.47 -29.82 4.34
CA SER A 65 0.88 -29.67 3.01
C SER A 65 -0.61 -29.38 3.08
N LEU A 66 -1.12 -28.69 2.07
CA LEU A 66 -2.56 -28.43 1.88
C LEU A 66 -3.07 -29.28 0.71
N ARG A 67 -4.30 -29.81 0.83
CA ARG A 67 -4.93 -30.63 -0.20
C ARG A 67 -6.29 -30.09 -0.62
N ALA A 68 -6.59 -30.24 -1.88
CA ALA A 68 -7.93 -29.95 -2.39
C ALA A 68 -8.98 -30.84 -1.68
N GLY A 69 -10.11 -30.26 -1.28
CA GLY A 69 -11.14 -30.99 -0.52
C GLY A 69 -10.83 -31.23 0.96
N GLN A 70 -9.70 -30.77 1.48
CA GLN A 70 -9.30 -30.93 2.88
C GLN A 70 -10.17 -30.06 3.81
N ASN A 71 -10.56 -30.62 4.95
CA ASN A 71 -11.13 -29.86 6.05
C ASN A 71 -10.00 -29.12 6.80
N VAL A 72 -10.20 -27.85 7.07
CA VAL A 72 -9.21 -26.98 7.72
C VAL A 72 -9.91 -26.04 8.69
N THR A 73 -9.16 -25.41 9.57
CA THR A 73 -9.63 -24.32 10.42
C THR A 73 -9.05 -23.00 9.92
N LEU A 74 -9.92 -22.03 9.70
CA LEU A 74 -9.55 -20.64 9.48
C LEU A 74 -9.43 -19.97 10.86
N ALA A 75 -8.21 -19.71 11.30
CA ALA A 75 -7.92 -18.94 12.50
C ALA A 75 -7.83 -17.46 12.13
N LYS A 76 -8.68 -16.64 12.76
CA LYS A 76 -8.69 -15.21 12.54
C LYS A 76 -7.43 -14.58 13.13
N ARG A 77 -7.04 -13.42 12.59
CA ARG A 77 -5.86 -12.67 13.04
C ARG A 77 -5.91 -12.24 14.52
N ASP A 78 -7.07 -12.30 15.19
CA ASP A 78 -7.20 -12.08 16.63
C ASP A 78 -6.63 -13.25 17.46
N GLY A 79 -6.30 -14.37 16.81
CA GLY A 79 -5.75 -15.58 17.44
C GLY A 79 -6.75 -16.38 18.29
N THR A 80 -7.99 -15.92 18.39
CA THR A 80 -9.03 -16.51 19.26
C THR A 80 -10.23 -17.05 18.49
N THR A 81 -10.61 -16.40 17.41
CA THR A 81 -11.76 -16.81 16.58
C THR A 81 -11.34 -17.90 15.60
N MET A 82 -11.98 -19.09 15.72
CA MET A 82 -11.70 -20.26 14.88
C MET A 82 -12.94 -20.65 14.10
N GLN A 83 -12.81 -20.76 12.77
CA GLN A 83 -13.90 -21.13 11.87
C GLN A 83 -13.53 -22.41 11.13
N LYS A 84 -14.28 -23.48 11.35
CA LYS A 84 -14.12 -24.75 10.61
C LYS A 84 -14.65 -24.59 9.19
N THR A 85 -13.85 -24.95 8.21
CA THR A 85 -14.15 -24.78 6.79
C THR A 85 -13.51 -25.87 5.93
N ARG A 86 -13.71 -25.82 4.62
CA ARG A 86 -13.17 -26.78 3.67
C ARG A 86 -12.59 -26.09 2.46
N ILE A 87 -11.40 -26.52 2.04
CA ILE A 87 -10.80 -26.11 0.78
C ILE A 87 -11.58 -26.73 -0.36
N LYS A 88 -12.12 -25.91 -1.26
CA LYS A 88 -12.83 -26.42 -2.45
C LYS A 88 -11.84 -26.70 -3.57
N ASP A 89 -11.07 -25.72 -3.96
CA ASP A 89 -10.07 -25.81 -5.00
C ASP A 89 -8.74 -25.24 -4.51
N LEU A 90 -7.65 -25.85 -4.97
CA LEU A 90 -6.28 -25.47 -4.66
C LEU A 90 -5.54 -25.23 -5.98
N MET A 91 -4.80 -24.12 -6.07
CA MET A 91 -4.06 -23.74 -7.26
C MET A 91 -2.67 -23.24 -6.93
N VAL A 92 -1.74 -23.47 -7.84
CA VAL A 92 -0.40 -22.87 -7.83
C VAL A 92 -0.26 -21.87 -8.98
N PHE A 93 0.71 -20.95 -8.85
CA PHE A 93 1.02 -19.99 -9.90
C PHE A 93 1.97 -20.63 -10.91
N GLU A 94 1.59 -20.58 -12.19
CA GLU A 94 2.39 -21.12 -13.30
C GLU A 94 2.42 -20.07 -14.43
N GLY A 95 3.59 -19.46 -14.64
CA GLY A 95 3.72 -18.32 -15.56
C GLY A 95 2.83 -17.15 -15.14
N LEU A 96 1.98 -16.68 -16.06
CA LEU A 96 1.00 -15.61 -15.82
C LEU A 96 -0.37 -16.13 -15.37
N GLY A 97 -0.52 -17.44 -15.20
CA GLY A 97 -1.79 -18.08 -14.87
C GLY A 97 -1.74 -18.85 -13.56
N LYS A 98 -2.81 -19.62 -13.32
CA LYS A 98 -2.96 -20.53 -12.19
C LYS A 98 -3.34 -21.90 -12.69
N LYS A 99 -2.79 -22.92 -12.08
CA LYS A 99 -3.05 -24.33 -12.37
C LYS A 99 -3.64 -25.00 -11.14
N LYS A 100 -4.73 -25.74 -11.32
CA LYS A 100 -5.30 -26.57 -10.26
C LYS A 100 -4.35 -27.73 -9.94
N VAL A 101 -4.21 -27.98 -8.66
CA VAL A 101 -3.40 -29.08 -8.12
C VAL A 101 -4.15 -29.77 -6.98
N ASP A 102 -3.80 -31.02 -6.72
CA ASP A 102 -4.41 -31.80 -5.64
C ASP A 102 -3.75 -31.51 -4.29
N GLU A 103 -2.46 -31.20 -4.30
CA GLU A 103 -1.66 -30.94 -3.10
C GLU A 103 -0.62 -29.84 -3.32
N VAL A 104 -0.36 -29.04 -2.27
CA VAL A 104 0.70 -28.04 -2.24
C VAL A 104 1.54 -28.23 -0.98
N PRO A 105 2.87 -28.50 -1.12
CA PRO A 105 3.77 -28.73 0.00
C PRO A 105 4.21 -27.42 0.66
N CYS A 106 4.87 -27.55 1.82
CA CYS A 106 5.57 -26.47 2.50
C CYS A 106 6.56 -25.77 1.58
N GLY A 107 6.61 -24.43 1.66
CA GLY A 107 7.48 -23.59 0.86
C GLY A 107 6.82 -22.96 -0.37
N GLU A 108 5.78 -23.58 -0.91
CA GLU A 108 5.06 -23.13 -2.10
C GLU A 108 4.00 -22.04 -1.80
N ILE A 109 3.77 -21.19 -2.78
CA ILE A 109 2.69 -20.18 -2.76
C ILE A 109 1.48 -20.75 -3.48
N CYS A 110 0.33 -20.73 -2.83
CA CYS A 110 -0.90 -21.22 -3.41
C CYS A 110 -2.07 -20.23 -3.29
N ALA A 111 -3.05 -20.48 -4.13
CA ALA A 111 -4.33 -19.79 -4.14
C ALA A 111 -5.44 -20.79 -3.76
N ILE A 112 -6.24 -20.44 -2.76
CA ILE A 112 -7.29 -21.30 -2.21
C ILE A 112 -8.65 -20.68 -2.47
N MET A 113 -9.59 -21.49 -2.93
CA MET A 113 -10.98 -21.12 -3.15
C MET A 113 -11.93 -21.93 -2.26
N GLY A 114 -13.12 -21.35 -2.04
CA GLY A 114 -14.21 -21.99 -1.29
C GLY A 114 -14.17 -21.73 0.21
N ILE A 115 -13.27 -20.89 0.69
CA ILE A 115 -13.27 -20.37 2.06
C ILE A 115 -13.94 -19.01 2.05
N GLU A 116 -14.82 -18.77 2.99
CA GLU A 116 -15.53 -17.49 3.15
C GLU A 116 -15.08 -16.77 4.42
N GLY A 117 -15.27 -15.45 4.44
CA GLY A 117 -15.05 -14.63 5.63
C GLY A 117 -13.58 -14.44 6.03
N PHE A 118 -12.62 -14.83 5.18
CA PHE A 118 -11.20 -14.66 5.48
C PHE A 118 -10.70 -13.24 5.18
N GLU A 119 -9.64 -12.86 5.88
CA GLU A 119 -8.92 -11.59 5.71
C GLU A 119 -7.41 -11.83 5.62
N ILE A 120 -6.66 -10.82 5.15
CA ILE A 120 -5.19 -10.87 5.20
C ILE A 120 -4.75 -10.91 6.67
N GLY A 121 -3.80 -11.79 6.98
CA GLY A 121 -3.33 -12.04 8.33
C GLY A 121 -4.05 -13.17 9.05
N ASP A 122 -5.15 -13.72 8.47
CA ASP A 122 -5.74 -14.95 8.96
C ASP A 122 -4.85 -16.15 8.58
N THR A 123 -4.92 -17.22 9.35
CA THR A 123 -4.14 -18.43 9.13
C THR A 123 -5.06 -19.61 8.80
N ILE A 124 -4.73 -20.35 7.76
CA ILE A 124 -5.33 -21.66 7.50
C ILE A 124 -4.50 -22.70 8.24
N CYS A 125 -5.15 -23.44 9.12
CA CYS A 125 -4.51 -24.39 10.03
C CYS A 125 -5.15 -25.78 9.93
N ASP A 126 -4.55 -26.72 10.67
CA ASP A 126 -5.13 -28.03 10.91
C ASP A 126 -6.55 -27.95 11.48
N TYR A 127 -7.38 -28.93 11.11
CA TYR A 127 -8.79 -28.94 11.48
C TYR A 127 -9.02 -29.20 12.98
N GLU A 128 -8.23 -30.08 13.59
CA GLU A 128 -8.39 -30.48 14.99
C GLU A 128 -7.52 -29.66 15.94
N ASN A 129 -6.29 -29.35 15.53
CA ASN A 129 -5.30 -28.63 16.32
C ASN A 129 -4.87 -27.34 15.61
N PRO A 130 -5.71 -26.28 15.63
CA PRO A 130 -5.39 -25.04 14.95
C PRO A 130 -4.26 -24.30 15.66
N GLU A 131 -3.23 -23.93 14.92
CA GLU A 131 -2.10 -23.13 15.38
C GLU A 131 -1.97 -21.87 14.51
N PRO A 132 -2.52 -20.71 14.94
CA PRO A 132 -2.43 -19.49 14.18
C PRO A 132 -1.00 -18.94 14.12
N LEU A 133 -0.62 -18.42 12.96
CA LEU A 133 0.62 -17.66 12.80
C LEU A 133 0.46 -16.23 13.32
N PRO A 134 1.56 -15.55 13.70
CA PRO A 134 1.52 -14.14 14.02
C PRO A 134 0.89 -13.33 12.85
N PRO A 135 -0.10 -12.48 13.10
CA PRO A 135 -0.77 -11.73 12.05
C PRO A 135 0.17 -10.70 11.43
N ILE A 136 -0.04 -10.40 10.15
CA ILE A 136 0.65 -9.31 9.48
C ILE A 136 0.06 -7.99 10.00
N ALA A 137 0.90 -7.09 10.47
CA ALA A 137 0.50 -5.74 10.81
C ALA A 137 0.07 -5.00 9.51
N ILE A 138 -1.16 -4.53 9.49
CA ILE A 138 -1.69 -3.70 8.39
C ILE A 138 -1.72 -2.27 8.91
N ASP A 139 -1.04 -1.37 8.21
CA ASP A 139 -1.05 0.04 8.55
C ASP A 139 -2.47 0.60 8.51
N GLU A 140 -2.85 1.28 9.58
CA GLU A 140 -4.13 1.97 9.62
C GLU A 140 -4.15 3.14 8.64
N PRO A 141 -5.34 3.51 8.11
CA PRO A 141 -5.47 4.71 7.32
C PRO A 141 -4.99 5.95 8.08
N THR A 142 -4.24 6.81 7.42
CA THR A 142 -3.76 8.08 7.98
C THR A 142 -4.46 9.29 7.40
N MET A 143 -5.10 9.13 6.25
CA MET A 143 -5.77 10.20 5.52
C MET A 143 -7.17 9.83 5.07
N SER A 144 -8.01 10.85 4.91
CA SER A 144 -9.34 10.73 4.35
C SER A 144 -9.58 11.76 3.26
N MET A 145 -10.42 11.42 2.29
CA MET A 145 -10.96 12.33 1.29
C MET A 145 -12.46 12.14 1.16
N LEU A 146 -13.17 13.22 0.89
CA LEU A 146 -14.60 13.16 0.60
C LEU A 146 -14.80 12.90 -0.89
N PHE A 147 -15.51 11.83 -1.24
CA PHE A 147 -15.94 11.52 -2.60
C PHE A 147 -17.42 11.85 -2.71
N THR A 148 -17.79 12.64 -3.72
CA THR A 148 -19.18 13.03 -3.99
C THR A 148 -19.51 12.86 -5.46
N ILE A 149 -20.80 12.86 -5.78
CA ILE A 149 -21.20 13.03 -7.18
C ILE A 149 -20.66 14.38 -7.70
N ASN A 150 -20.38 14.43 -8.99
CA ASN A 150 -19.99 15.68 -9.63
C ASN A 150 -21.22 16.61 -9.72
N ASN A 151 -21.23 17.72 -8.99
CA ASN A 151 -22.27 18.75 -9.04
C ASN A 151 -21.82 20.02 -9.74
N SER A 152 -20.71 19.96 -10.48
CA SER A 152 -20.15 21.06 -11.25
C SER A 152 -20.89 21.21 -12.61
N PRO A 153 -20.68 22.33 -13.33
CA PRO A 153 -21.19 22.49 -14.70
C PRO A 153 -20.72 21.44 -15.71
N PHE A 154 -19.75 20.61 -15.34
CA PHE A 154 -19.21 19.52 -16.17
C PHE A 154 -19.87 18.17 -15.91
N PHE A 155 -20.91 18.11 -15.07
CA PHE A 155 -21.62 16.87 -14.77
C PHE A 155 -22.07 16.14 -16.04
N GLY A 156 -21.72 14.85 -16.12
CA GLY A 156 -22.09 13.95 -17.20
C GLY A 156 -21.37 14.19 -18.53
N LYS A 157 -20.30 15.01 -18.56
CA LYS A 157 -19.55 15.29 -19.80
C LYS A 157 -18.45 14.26 -20.07
N ASP A 158 -17.83 13.71 -19.05
CA ASP A 158 -16.65 12.86 -19.19
C ASP A 158 -16.90 11.40 -18.76
N GLY A 159 -17.79 11.17 -17.80
CA GLY A 159 -18.03 9.84 -17.21
C GLY A 159 -19.34 9.19 -17.65
N LYS A 160 -19.35 7.85 -17.66
CA LYS A 160 -20.57 7.04 -17.86
C LYS A 160 -21.30 6.77 -16.53
N TYR A 161 -20.55 6.68 -15.44
CA TYR A 161 -21.04 6.32 -14.10
C TYR A 161 -21.01 7.54 -13.19
N VAL A 162 -22.12 8.26 -13.13
CA VAL A 162 -22.22 9.60 -12.52
C VAL A 162 -23.05 9.63 -11.22
N THR A 163 -23.72 8.51 -10.87
CA THR A 163 -24.62 8.48 -9.71
C THR A 163 -23.92 8.00 -8.43
N SER A 164 -24.43 8.41 -7.27
CA SER A 164 -23.94 7.94 -5.97
C SER A 164 -24.00 6.42 -5.83
N ARG A 165 -25.00 5.77 -6.40
CA ARG A 165 -25.10 4.31 -6.44
C ARG A 165 -23.93 3.67 -7.18
N HIS A 166 -23.57 4.17 -8.35
CA HIS A 166 -22.43 3.66 -9.11
C HIS A 166 -21.11 3.82 -8.34
N ILE A 167 -20.91 5.00 -7.71
CA ILE A 167 -19.72 5.28 -6.91
C ILE A 167 -19.66 4.30 -5.72
N LYS A 168 -20.78 4.12 -5.02
CA LYS A 168 -20.86 3.20 -3.88
C LYS A 168 -20.51 1.76 -4.27
N GLU A 169 -21.19 1.22 -5.29
CA GLU A 169 -20.95 -0.14 -5.79
C GLU A 169 -19.49 -0.36 -6.22
N ARG A 170 -18.84 0.67 -6.76
CA ARG A 170 -17.42 0.61 -7.11
C ARG A 170 -16.52 0.63 -5.88
N LEU A 171 -16.82 1.46 -4.90
CA LEU A 171 -16.09 1.51 -3.63
C LEU A 171 -16.26 0.21 -2.84
N ASP A 172 -17.45 -0.36 -2.78
CA ASP A 172 -17.71 -1.64 -2.14
C ASP A 172 -16.87 -2.77 -2.78
N ARG A 173 -16.77 -2.81 -4.10
CA ARG A 173 -15.87 -3.74 -4.81
C ARG A 173 -14.38 -3.49 -4.53
N GLU A 174 -13.98 -2.24 -4.30
CA GLU A 174 -12.59 -1.95 -3.92
C GLU A 174 -12.29 -2.45 -2.51
N LEU A 175 -13.22 -2.33 -1.57
CA LEU A 175 -13.07 -2.82 -0.20
C LEU A 175 -12.86 -4.33 -0.13
N GLU A 176 -13.38 -5.10 -1.10
CA GLU A 176 -13.14 -6.54 -1.16
C GLU A 176 -11.68 -6.91 -1.43
N LYS A 177 -10.91 -6.02 -2.09
CA LYS A 177 -9.52 -6.24 -2.52
C LYS A 177 -8.50 -5.47 -1.70
N ASN A 178 -8.91 -4.36 -1.12
CA ASN A 178 -8.02 -3.37 -0.52
C ASN A 178 -8.34 -3.16 0.96
N LEU A 179 -7.68 -3.93 1.82
CA LEU A 179 -7.90 -3.88 3.27
C LEU A 179 -7.41 -2.59 3.94
N ALA A 180 -6.52 -1.86 3.28
CA ALA A 180 -6.04 -0.56 3.79
C ALA A 180 -7.00 0.59 3.46
N LEU A 181 -8.06 0.31 2.71
CA LEU A 181 -9.11 1.25 2.41
C LEU A 181 -10.27 1.08 3.39
N ARG A 182 -10.85 2.20 3.84
CA ARG A 182 -12.10 2.20 4.61
C ARG A 182 -13.04 3.22 3.97
N VAL A 183 -14.30 2.92 3.90
CA VAL A 183 -15.33 3.81 3.37
C VAL A 183 -16.46 3.93 4.39
N THR A 184 -16.87 5.15 4.67
CA THR A 184 -18.04 5.44 5.51
C THR A 184 -18.94 6.44 4.79
N PRO A 185 -20.25 6.47 5.11
CA PRO A 185 -21.12 7.52 4.61
C PRO A 185 -20.56 8.91 4.93
N GLY A 186 -20.68 9.82 4.00
CA GLY A 186 -20.31 11.22 4.18
C GLY A 186 -21.43 12.06 4.80
N PRO A 187 -21.24 13.38 4.84
CA PRO A 187 -22.23 14.30 5.41
C PRO A 187 -23.53 14.41 4.61
N SER A 188 -23.55 14.00 3.35
CA SER A 188 -24.74 13.95 2.51
C SER A 188 -24.98 12.53 1.97
N ALA A 189 -26.21 12.23 1.54
CA ALA A 189 -26.58 10.93 0.97
C ALA A 189 -25.75 10.54 -0.27
N ASP A 190 -25.22 11.53 -0.99
CA ASP A 190 -24.45 11.37 -2.22
C ASP A 190 -22.94 11.52 -1.98
N SER A 191 -22.49 11.35 -0.74
CA SER A 191 -21.09 11.52 -0.36
C SER A 191 -20.56 10.35 0.46
N PHE A 192 -19.26 10.08 0.31
CA PHE A 192 -18.53 9.00 0.99
C PHE A 192 -17.21 9.54 1.54
N ASN A 193 -16.93 9.27 2.82
CA ASN A 193 -15.61 9.47 3.38
C ASN A 193 -14.76 8.24 3.05
N VAL A 194 -13.72 8.44 2.27
CA VAL A 194 -12.78 7.40 1.83
C VAL A 194 -11.47 7.59 2.55
N PHE A 195 -11.06 6.58 3.33
CA PHE A 195 -9.86 6.59 4.16
C PHE A 195 -8.80 5.71 3.53
N GLY A 196 -7.56 6.18 3.48
CA GLY A 196 -6.43 5.47 2.90
C GLY A 196 -5.13 5.73 3.64
N ARG A 197 -4.09 4.95 3.32
CA ARG A 197 -2.76 5.06 3.94
C ARG A 197 -2.03 6.37 3.61
N GLY A 198 -2.47 7.08 2.58
CA GLY A 198 -1.84 8.34 2.15
C GLY A 198 -2.43 8.88 0.86
N VAL A 199 -1.97 10.06 0.44
CA VAL A 199 -2.46 10.75 -0.76
C VAL A 199 -2.28 9.90 -2.02
N LEU A 200 -1.12 9.24 -2.18
CA LEU A 200 -0.86 8.41 -3.36
C LEU A 200 -1.86 7.25 -3.46
N HIS A 201 -2.15 6.57 -2.36
CA HIS A 201 -3.12 5.48 -2.32
C HIS A 201 -4.50 5.94 -2.82
N LEU A 202 -4.99 7.08 -2.31
CA LEU A 202 -6.27 7.64 -2.73
C LEU A 202 -6.23 8.16 -4.18
N SER A 203 -5.11 8.75 -4.62
CA SER A 203 -4.94 9.22 -6.00
C SER A 203 -4.95 8.08 -7.02
N VAL A 204 -4.36 6.93 -6.69
CA VAL A 204 -4.41 5.73 -7.55
C VAL A 204 -5.85 5.23 -7.67
N LEU A 205 -6.60 5.20 -6.57
CA LEU A 205 -8.02 4.83 -6.61
C LEU A 205 -8.83 5.77 -7.50
N ILE A 206 -8.67 7.09 -7.32
CA ILE A 206 -9.35 8.11 -8.12
C ILE A 206 -9.03 7.94 -9.60
N GLU A 207 -7.76 7.80 -9.96
CA GLU A 207 -7.33 7.64 -11.35
C GLU A 207 -7.84 6.33 -11.95
N THR A 208 -7.86 5.25 -11.20
CA THR A 208 -8.44 3.97 -11.64
C THR A 208 -9.93 4.11 -11.91
N MET A 209 -10.68 4.73 -10.99
CA MET A 209 -12.10 5.00 -11.19
C MET A 209 -12.35 5.89 -12.42
N ARG A 210 -11.54 6.93 -12.60
CA ARG A 210 -11.63 7.79 -13.79
C ARG A 210 -11.44 7.01 -15.09
N ARG A 211 -10.43 6.13 -15.17
CA ARG A 211 -10.17 5.27 -16.34
C ARG A 211 -11.28 4.25 -16.58
N GLU A 212 -11.94 3.79 -15.55
CA GLU A 212 -13.11 2.92 -15.64
C GLU A 212 -14.39 3.68 -16.09
N GLY A 213 -14.34 5.00 -16.23
CA GLY A 213 -15.44 5.86 -16.70
C GLY A 213 -16.35 6.36 -15.59
N TYR A 214 -15.89 6.36 -14.33
CA TYR A 214 -16.57 7.02 -13.22
C TYR A 214 -16.26 8.51 -13.22
N GLU A 215 -17.29 9.32 -13.04
CA GLU A 215 -17.19 10.76 -12.85
C GLU A 215 -17.56 11.09 -11.41
N LEU A 216 -16.65 11.70 -10.70
CA LEU A 216 -16.83 12.05 -9.28
C LEU A 216 -16.08 13.33 -8.96
N GLN A 217 -16.50 14.01 -7.91
CA GLN A 217 -15.82 15.14 -7.32
C GLN A 217 -15.14 14.68 -6.03
N VAL A 218 -13.91 15.13 -5.81
CA VAL A 218 -13.12 14.79 -4.61
C VAL A 218 -12.82 16.04 -3.80
N GLY A 219 -12.96 15.92 -2.48
CA GLY A 219 -12.56 16.95 -1.53
C GLY A 219 -11.05 16.97 -1.30
N GLN A 220 -10.60 17.97 -0.55
CA GLN A 220 -9.19 18.02 -0.12
C GLN A 220 -8.85 16.84 0.82
N PRO A 221 -7.64 16.27 0.71
CA PRO A 221 -7.17 15.26 1.65
C PRO A 221 -7.03 15.86 3.05
N ARG A 222 -7.52 15.12 4.04
CA ARG A 222 -7.44 15.48 5.46
C ARG A 222 -6.77 14.35 6.21
N VAL A 223 -5.88 14.68 7.14
CA VAL A 223 -5.29 13.70 8.04
C VAL A 223 -6.31 13.25 9.08
N ILE A 224 -6.21 11.99 9.49
CA ILE A 224 -7.04 11.43 10.55
C ILE A 224 -6.45 11.87 11.88
N VAL A 225 -7.25 12.56 12.67
CA VAL A 225 -6.88 12.99 14.02
C VAL A 225 -7.51 12.02 15.02
N LYS A 226 -6.74 11.55 15.98
CA LYS A 226 -7.17 10.67 17.06
C LYS A 226 -7.03 11.38 18.40
N GLU A 227 -7.83 10.99 19.36
CA GLU A 227 -7.62 11.36 20.76
C GLU A 227 -6.95 10.18 21.47
N ILE A 228 -5.74 10.40 21.96
CA ILE A 228 -4.93 9.41 22.68
C ILE A 228 -4.58 10.03 24.04
N ASP A 229 -4.93 9.36 25.11
CA ASP A 229 -4.73 9.85 26.50
C ASP A 229 -5.25 11.27 26.73
N GLY A 230 -6.43 11.61 26.15
CA GLY A 230 -7.05 12.92 26.26
C GLY A 230 -6.37 14.03 25.49
N LYS A 231 -5.40 13.70 24.63
CA LYS A 231 -4.69 14.64 23.75
C LYS A 231 -5.03 14.41 22.29
N LYS A 232 -5.22 15.52 21.57
CA LYS A 232 -5.38 15.50 20.12
C LYS A 232 -4.05 15.07 19.48
N CYS A 233 -4.03 13.93 18.78
CA CYS A 233 -2.86 13.40 18.09
C CYS A 233 -3.09 13.33 16.58
N GLU A 234 -2.02 13.53 15.84
CA GLU A 234 -1.98 13.45 14.37
C GLU A 234 -0.90 12.47 13.90
N PRO A 235 -1.03 11.88 12.71
CA PRO A 235 0.00 10.99 12.18
C PRO A 235 1.26 11.79 11.84
N VAL A 236 2.41 11.29 12.31
CA VAL A 236 3.74 11.82 12.04
C VAL A 236 4.52 10.81 11.22
N GLU A 237 5.23 11.28 10.22
CA GLU A 237 6.00 10.46 9.30
C GLU A 237 7.49 10.76 9.42
N GLU A 238 8.31 9.72 9.25
CA GLU A 238 9.73 9.85 9.00
C GLU A 238 9.93 10.21 7.53
N LEU A 239 10.40 11.42 7.29
CA LEU A 239 10.71 11.93 5.97
C LEU A 239 12.21 11.89 5.75
N THR A 240 12.67 11.21 4.69
CA THR A 240 14.05 11.21 4.24
C THR A 240 14.15 11.95 2.91
N VAL A 241 15.05 12.93 2.84
CA VAL A 241 15.33 13.70 1.63
C VAL A 241 16.81 13.60 1.29
N ASP A 242 17.10 13.14 0.10
CA ASP A 242 18.45 13.07 -0.48
C ASP A 242 18.57 14.17 -1.53
N CYS A 243 19.45 15.16 -1.33
CA CYS A 243 19.58 16.31 -2.23
C CYS A 243 21.04 16.77 -2.36
N PRO A 244 21.37 17.61 -3.37
CA PRO A 244 22.67 18.27 -3.44
C PRO A 244 22.92 19.11 -2.17
N GLU A 245 24.17 19.13 -1.69
CA GLU A 245 24.56 19.88 -0.48
C GLU A 245 24.18 21.38 -0.60
N THR A 246 24.30 21.96 -1.78
CA THR A 246 23.97 23.36 -2.07
C THR A 246 22.50 23.69 -1.83
N CYS A 247 21.58 22.68 -1.90
CA CYS A 247 20.16 22.85 -1.72
C CYS A 247 19.69 22.51 -0.30
N SER A 248 20.57 22.00 0.59
CA SER A 248 20.21 21.48 1.90
C SER A 248 19.49 22.51 2.77
N GLY A 249 19.96 23.76 2.80
CA GLY A 249 19.33 24.85 3.55
C GLY A 249 17.89 25.12 3.12
N THR A 250 17.63 25.14 1.82
CA THR A 250 16.27 25.36 1.27
C THR A 250 15.35 24.18 1.60
N VAL A 251 15.85 22.95 1.54
CA VAL A 251 15.09 21.75 1.91
C VAL A 251 14.72 21.77 3.40
N ILE A 252 15.67 22.13 4.28
CA ILE A 252 15.43 22.27 5.72
C ILE A 252 14.37 23.34 5.98
N GLU A 253 14.47 24.50 5.34
CA GLU A 253 13.49 25.58 5.46
C GLU A 253 12.07 25.14 5.05
N LEU A 254 11.95 24.46 3.89
CA LEU A 254 10.68 23.94 3.39
C LEU A 254 10.04 22.92 4.34
N ALA A 255 10.83 22.00 4.88
CA ALA A 255 10.35 21.01 5.85
C ALA A 255 9.94 21.68 7.17
N THR A 256 10.74 22.60 7.69
CA THR A 256 10.49 23.30 8.97
C THR A 256 9.24 24.19 8.90
N LYS A 257 9.00 24.91 7.81
CA LYS A 257 7.75 25.65 7.58
C LYS A 257 6.51 24.77 7.68
N ARG A 258 6.67 23.48 7.40
CA ARG A 258 5.63 22.46 7.48
C ARG A 258 5.64 21.68 8.79
N LYS A 259 6.26 22.22 9.82
CA LYS A 259 6.40 21.62 11.16
C LYS A 259 7.27 20.35 11.17
N GLY A 260 8.14 20.16 10.17
CA GLY A 260 9.15 19.11 10.19
C GLY A 260 10.29 19.44 11.16
N THR A 261 10.69 18.47 11.97
CA THR A 261 11.82 18.55 12.88
C THR A 261 12.97 17.73 12.32
N LEU A 262 14.11 18.37 12.05
CA LEU A 262 15.31 17.69 11.59
C LEU A 262 15.83 16.74 12.69
N ARG A 263 16.04 15.48 12.36
CA ARG A 263 16.56 14.44 13.25
C ARG A 263 18.02 14.14 12.97
N ASN A 264 18.37 14.03 11.71
CA ASN A 264 19.70 13.64 11.31
C ASN A 264 20.09 14.30 9.97
N MET A 265 21.38 14.53 9.78
CA MET A 265 21.96 15.02 8.55
C MET A 265 23.27 14.29 8.30
N THR A 266 23.37 13.61 7.16
CA THR A 266 24.55 12.85 6.77
C THR A 266 25.04 13.31 5.41
N SER A 267 26.28 13.82 5.33
CA SER A 267 26.90 14.20 4.06
C SER A 267 27.56 12.98 3.41
N ASN A 268 27.40 12.83 2.11
CA ASN A 268 28.01 11.80 1.30
C ASN A 268 28.49 12.41 -0.03
N GLY A 269 29.72 12.91 -0.04
CA GLY A 269 30.28 13.63 -1.16
C GLY A 269 29.60 14.97 -1.40
N ASP A 270 29.03 15.15 -2.59
CA ASP A 270 28.30 16.36 -3.01
C ASP A 270 26.79 16.31 -2.66
N ARG A 271 26.36 15.22 -2.04
CA ARG A 271 24.95 15.03 -1.63
C ARG A 271 24.82 14.95 -0.11
N VAL A 272 23.66 15.33 0.36
CA VAL A 272 23.29 15.25 1.78
C VAL A 272 21.98 14.52 1.94
N ARG A 273 21.93 13.63 2.92
CA ARG A 273 20.71 12.98 3.41
C ARG A 273 20.21 13.69 4.64
N LEU A 274 18.97 14.12 4.59
CA LEU A 274 18.26 14.83 5.66
C LEU A 274 17.10 13.97 6.13
N GLU A 275 16.98 13.73 7.42
CA GLU A 275 15.92 12.93 8.04
C GLU A 275 15.10 13.81 8.99
N PHE A 276 13.78 13.80 8.81
CA PHE A 276 12.86 14.61 9.58
C PHE A 276 11.74 13.77 10.17
N ASP A 277 11.22 14.20 11.33
CA ASP A 277 9.86 13.85 11.75
C ASP A 277 8.94 15.00 11.31
N ILE A 278 7.90 14.69 10.55
CA ILE A 278 6.99 15.69 9.97
C ILE A 278 5.54 15.21 10.05
N PRO A 279 4.58 16.06 10.42
CA PRO A 279 3.17 15.69 10.35
C PRO A 279 2.76 15.30 8.93
N SER A 280 1.96 14.24 8.76
CA SER A 280 1.52 13.79 7.42
C SER A 280 0.84 14.90 6.60
N ARG A 281 0.12 15.83 7.26
CA ARG A 281 -0.44 17.01 6.60
C ARG A 281 0.62 17.95 6.04
N GLY A 282 1.83 17.97 6.60
CA GLY A 282 2.96 18.76 6.11
C GLY A 282 3.56 18.21 4.82
N ILE A 283 3.39 16.93 4.54
CA ILE A 283 3.91 16.27 3.33
C ILE A 283 3.06 16.59 2.10
N ILE A 284 1.77 16.94 2.29
CA ILE A 284 0.86 17.25 1.19
C ILE A 284 1.41 18.43 0.38
N GLY A 285 1.75 18.17 -0.90
CA GLY A 285 2.32 19.16 -1.81
C GLY A 285 3.81 19.50 -1.57
N LEU A 286 4.44 18.96 -0.54
CA LEU A 286 5.85 19.23 -0.23
C LEU A 286 6.80 18.70 -1.30
N ARG A 287 6.52 17.52 -1.89
CA ARG A 287 7.33 16.92 -2.95
C ARG A 287 7.53 17.87 -4.13
N SER A 288 6.45 18.50 -4.63
CA SER A 288 6.55 19.43 -5.76
C SER A 288 7.41 20.65 -5.41
N ASN A 289 7.27 21.19 -4.20
CA ASN A 289 8.06 22.31 -3.74
C ASN A 289 9.56 21.94 -3.63
N MET A 290 9.87 20.74 -3.11
CA MET A 290 11.24 20.27 -3.02
C MET A 290 11.87 20.02 -4.39
N LEU A 291 11.13 19.40 -5.31
CA LEU A 291 11.62 19.20 -6.68
C LEU A 291 11.88 20.53 -7.38
N THR A 292 11.00 21.51 -7.23
CA THR A 292 11.21 22.84 -7.79
C THR A 292 12.43 23.52 -7.18
N ALA A 293 12.59 23.47 -5.87
CA ALA A 293 13.71 24.08 -5.14
C ALA A 293 15.07 23.44 -5.43
N THR A 294 15.09 22.20 -5.88
CA THR A 294 16.32 21.42 -6.16
C THR A 294 16.50 21.13 -7.65
N ALA A 295 15.79 21.83 -8.54
CA ALA A 295 15.81 21.60 -9.98
C ALA A 295 15.54 20.13 -10.38
N GLY A 296 14.71 19.43 -9.61
CA GLY A 296 14.35 18.02 -9.84
C GLY A 296 15.29 16.98 -9.20
N GLU A 297 16.37 17.41 -8.53
CA GLU A 297 17.41 16.51 -8.01
C GLU A 297 17.09 15.89 -6.64
N ALA A 298 16.10 16.40 -5.89
CA ALA A 298 15.72 15.83 -4.61
C ALA A 298 15.05 14.47 -4.78
N ILE A 299 15.47 13.50 -3.98
CA ILE A 299 14.80 12.21 -3.80
C ILE A 299 14.14 12.25 -2.44
N MET A 300 12.82 12.08 -2.41
CA MET A 300 12.01 12.18 -1.20
C MET A 300 11.28 10.87 -0.94
N THR A 301 11.47 10.30 0.24
CA THR A 301 10.76 9.13 0.73
C THR A 301 10.17 9.42 2.11
N HIS A 302 9.06 8.80 2.45
CA HIS A 302 8.43 8.96 3.75
C HIS A 302 7.68 7.70 4.15
N ARG A 303 7.58 7.47 5.46
CA ARG A 303 6.82 6.36 6.05
C ARG A 303 6.15 6.81 7.35
N LEU A 304 5.00 6.22 7.66
CA LEU A 304 4.34 6.47 8.95
C LEU A 304 5.25 6.02 10.09
N LYS A 305 5.46 6.90 11.08
CA LYS A 305 6.17 6.61 12.31
C LYS A 305 5.18 6.21 13.41
N ASP A 306 4.32 7.15 13.82
CA ASP A 306 3.33 6.98 14.87
C ASP A 306 2.33 8.15 14.88
N PHE A 307 1.36 8.10 15.80
CA PHE A 307 0.51 9.24 16.12
C PHE A 307 1.12 10.03 17.29
N GLU A 308 1.45 11.30 17.04
CA GLU A 308 2.04 12.18 18.03
C GLU A 308 1.12 13.38 18.33
N PRO A 309 1.31 14.09 19.46
CA PRO A 309 0.49 15.26 19.78
C PRO A 309 0.51 16.31 18.68
N TRP A 310 -0.64 16.93 18.44
CA TRP A 310 -0.82 17.99 17.44
C TRP A 310 0.16 19.16 17.65
N VAL A 311 0.94 19.48 16.61
CA VAL A 311 2.01 20.50 16.69
C VAL A 311 1.57 21.92 16.26
N GLY A 312 0.28 22.18 16.19
CA GLY A 312 -0.27 23.50 15.79
C GLY A 312 -0.55 23.61 14.31
N GLU A 313 -1.02 24.78 13.87
CA GLU A 313 -1.41 25.01 12.47
C GLU A 313 -0.17 25.13 11.56
N ILE A 314 -0.33 24.64 10.33
CA ILE A 314 0.62 24.85 9.22
C ILE A 314 0.02 25.93 8.33
N GLU A 315 0.83 26.96 8.01
CA GLU A 315 0.43 27.97 7.05
C GLU A 315 0.18 27.33 5.67
N MET A 316 -1.06 27.38 5.22
CA MET A 316 -1.50 26.87 3.93
C MET A 316 -1.99 28.03 3.04
N ARG A 317 -2.14 27.77 1.76
CA ARG A 317 -2.75 28.72 0.83
C ARG A 317 -4.12 29.14 1.37
N THR A 318 -4.34 30.44 1.51
CA THR A 318 -5.61 31.00 1.97
C THR A 318 -6.69 30.96 0.89
N ASN A 319 -6.30 30.97 -0.39
CA ASN A 319 -7.20 31.02 -1.54
C ASN A 319 -7.16 29.70 -2.34
N GLY A 320 -8.32 29.32 -2.85
CA GLY A 320 -8.47 28.16 -3.73
C GLY A 320 -7.96 28.43 -5.16
N SER A 321 -8.17 27.46 -6.05
CA SER A 321 -7.90 27.58 -7.47
C SER A 321 -9.15 28.02 -8.21
N ILE A 322 -9.00 28.90 -9.19
CA ILE A 322 -10.04 29.22 -10.14
C ILE A 322 -9.87 28.31 -11.35
N ILE A 323 -10.93 27.61 -11.71
CA ILE A 323 -10.94 26.67 -12.84
C ILE A 323 -11.77 27.28 -13.95
N SER A 324 -11.20 27.34 -15.17
CA SER A 324 -11.95 27.80 -16.36
C SER A 324 -13.11 26.82 -16.63
N GLY A 325 -14.31 27.37 -16.83
CA GLY A 325 -15.49 26.58 -17.22
C GLY A 325 -15.55 26.24 -18.70
N GLU A 326 -14.69 26.88 -19.53
CA GLU A 326 -14.66 26.69 -20.98
C GLU A 326 -13.22 26.68 -21.51
N THR A 327 -13.03 26.07 -22.67
CA THR A 327 -11.75 26.12 -23.38
C THR A 327 -11.55 27.47 -24.04
N GLY A 328 -10.43 28.15 -23.77
CA GLY A 328 -10.13 29.48 -24.32
C GLY A 328 -8.76 29.98 -23.88
N THR A 329 -8.37 31.12 -24.42
CA THR A 329 -7.17 31.85 -24.02
C THR A 329 -7.55 32.90 -22.97
N ALA A 330 -6.90 32.87 -21.82
CA ALA A 330 -7.06 33.88 -20.78
C ALA A 330 -6.20 35.12 -21.16
N TYR A 331 -6.78 36.31 -21.07
CA TYR A 331 -6.12 37.58 -21.31
C TYR A 331 -5.99 38.36 -20.00
#